data_68def5cbc6b694e2b0d8d1a8ed03b9b8
#
_entry.id   68def5cbc6b694e2b0d8d1a8ed03b9b8
#
_cell.length_a   1.000
_cell.length_b   1.000
_cell.length_c   1.000
_cell.angle_alpha   90.00
_cell.angle_beta   90.00
_cell.angle_gamma   90.00
#
_symmetry.space_group_name_H-M   'P 1'
#
loop_
_entity.id
_entity.type
_entity.pdbx_description
1 polymer ?
#
loop_
_entity_poly.entity_id
_entity_poly.type
_entity_poly.pdbx_seq_one_letter_code
_entity_poly.pdbx_strand_id
1 'polypeptide(L)'
;MSASSLSRQQILLVDDEEDALIELAESLGNEGFVCFTANSVTFALQELTLHPDIALVITDLRMPEESGISLIKRLREHTSRSHLPVIVMSGHAEMDDVSDMLRLQVLDLFRKPIYLVRLIDTLNNLFPLPKSGL
;
A
#
# COMPACT_ATOMS: atom_id res chain seq x y z
N MET A 1 24.84 2.76 15.95
CA MET A 1 23.46 2.78 15.43
C MET A 1 23.40 2.10 14.07
N SER A 2 22.50 1.17 13.92
CA SER A 2 22.35 0.48 12.64
C SER A 2 21.49 1.30 11.68
N ALA A 3 21.66 1.05 10.39
CA ALA A 3 20.84 1.71 9.36
C ALA A 3 19.34 1.42 9.56
N SER A 4 18.99 0.26 10.10
CA SER A 4 17.62 -0.13 10.32
C SER A 4 16.89 0.78 11.32
N SER A 5 17.61 1.41 12.25
CA SER A 5 16.99 2.33 13.21
C SER A 5 16.48 3.61 12.54
N LEU A 6 16.95 3.92 11.32
CA LEU A 6 16.52 5.07 10.54
C LEU A 6 15.39 4.74 9.59
N SER A 7 15.07 3.45 9.41
CA SER A 7 14.03 3.03 8.49
C SER A 7 12.66 3.21 9.10
N ARG A 8 11.73 3.61 8.27
CA ARG A 8 10.32 3.66 8.62
C ARG A 8 9.67 2.31 8.32
N GLN A 9 8.36 2.26 8.36
CA GLN A 9 7.60 1.03 8.17
C GLN A 9 7.78 0.44 6.77
N GLN A 10 7.49 -0.84 6.66
CA GLN A 10 7.51 -1.55 5.39
C GLN A 10 6.15 -1.43 4.71
N ILE A 11 6.18 -1.11 3.43
CA ILE A 11 4.99 -0.91 2.60
C ILE A 11 5.08 -1.79 1.38
N LEU A 12 3.98 -2.47 1.05
CA LEU A 12 3.86 -3.21 -0.20
C LEU A 12 3.09 -2.36 -1.21
N LEU A 13 3.67 -2.16 -2.38
CA LEU A 13 3.07 -1.44 -3.50
C LEU A 13 2.67 -2.44 -4.58
N VAL A 14 1.41 -2.39 -5.02
CA VAL A 14 0.87 -3.33 -5.99
C VAL A 14 0.28 -2.57 -7.17
N ASP A 15 0.84 -2.78 -8.36
CA ASP A 15 0.37 -2.14 -9.60
C ASP A 15 0.92 -2.96 -10.76
N ASP A 16 0.13 -3.16 -11.80
CA ASP A 16 0.60 -3.88 -12.98
C ASP A 16 1.51 -3.04 -13.88
N GLU A 17 1.55 -1.72 -13.67
CA GLU A 17 2.46 -0.82 -14.38
C GLU A 17 3.78 -0.72 -13.62
N GLU A 18 4.80 -1.41 -14.11
CA GLU A 18 6.07 -1.48 -13.40
C GLU A 18 6.78 -0.14 -13.26
N ASP A 19 6.68 0.72 -14.27
CA ASP A 19 7.28 2.05 -14.19
C ASP A 19 6.66 2.87 -13.05
N ALA A 20 5.35 2.78 -12.89
CA ALA A 20 4.65 3.45 -11.80
C ALA A 20 5.09 2.91 -10.44
N LEU A 21 5.29 1.60 -10.33
CA LEU A 21 5.79 0.98 -9.10
C LEU A 21 7.18 1.50 -8.72
N ILE A 22 8.09 1.52 -9.70
CA ILE A 22 9.47 1.97 -9.47
C ILE A 22 9.47 3.43 -9.00
N GLU A 23 8.71 4.28 -9.68
CA GLU A 23 8.63 5.69 -9.37
C GLU A 23 8.08 5.92 -7.96
N LEU A 24 7.00 5.25 -7.61
CA LEU A 24 6.40 5.38 -6.29
C LEU A 24 7.31 4.82 -5.20
N ALA A 25 7.94 3.68 -5.45
CA ALA A 25 8.88 3.09 -4.49
C ALA A 25 10.06 4.02 -4.22
N GLU A 26 10.60 4.66 -5.26
CA GLU A 26 11.67 5.64 -5.07
C GLU A 26 11.22 6.83 -4.24
N SER A 27 10.04 7.36 -4.55
CA SER A 27 9.51 8.52 -3.84
C SER A 27 9.29 8.22 -2.36
N LEU A 28 8.69 7.08 -2.04
CA LEU A 28 8.46 6.70 -0.65
C LEU A 28 9.75 6.26 0.05
N GLY A 29 10.67 5.66 -0.69
CA GLY A 29 12.00 5.34 -0.18
C GLY A 29 12.76 6.59 0.27
N ASN A 30 12.62 7.69 -0.47
CA ASN A 30 13.22 8.97 -0.11
C ASN A 30 12.66 9.52 1.20
N GLU A 31 11.45 9.11 1.59
CA GLU A 31 10.84 9.47 2.88
C GLU A 31 11.22 8.50 3.99
N GLY A 32 12.04 7.51 3.70
CA GLY A 32 12.53 6.55 4.67
C GLY A 32 11.74 5.23 4.75
N PHE A 33 10.67 5.09 3.99
CA PHE A 33 9.90 3.84 3.98
C PHE A 33 10.65 2.74 3.24
N VAL A 34 10.46 1.51 3.67
CA VAL A 34 11.00 0.34 2.99
C VAL A 34 9.88 -0.23 2.11
N CYS A 35 10.05 -0.16 0.80
CA CYS A 35 9.00 -0.54 -0.14
C CYS A 35 9.32 -1.85 -0.83
N PHE A 36 8.35 -2.76 -0.81
CA PHE A 36 8.34 -3.96 -1.63
C PHE A 36 7.31 -3.75 -2.73
N THR A 37 7.51 -4.37 -3.88
CA THR A 37 6.62 -4.18 -5.03
C THR A 37 6.12 -5.52 -5.55
N ALA A 38 4.92 -5.51 -6.11
CA ALA A 38 4.33 -6.66 -6.77
C ALA A 38 3.48 -6.18 -7.93
N ASN A 39 3.53 -6.89 -9.06
CA ASN A 39 2.78 -6.50 -10.24
C ASN A 39 1.49 -7.32 -10.44
N SER A 40 1.11 -8.11 -9.45
CA SER A 40 -0.10 -8.92 -9.48
C SER A 40 -0.53 -9.28 -8.07
N VAL A 41 -1.77 -9.75 -7.94
CA VAL A 41 -2.28 -10.25 -6.66
C VAL A 41 -1.46 -11.45 -6.18
N THR A 42 -1.13 -12.37 -7.07
CA THR A 42 -0.32 -13.54 -6.72
C THR A 42 1.03 -13.15 -6.13
N PHE A 43 1.74 -12.23 -6.79
CA PHE A 43 3.03 -11.77 -6.29
C PHE A 43 2.89 -10.96 -5.01
N ALA A 44 1.79 -10.19 -4.87
CA ALA A 44 1.53 -9.45 -3.64
C ALA A 44 1.40 -10.39 -2.44
N LEU A 45 0.67 -11.49 -2.60
CA LEU A 45 0.51 -12.48 -1.53
C LEU A 45 1.83 -13.16 -1.18
N GLN A 46 2.68 -13.42 -2.19
CA GLN A 46 4.01 -13.96 -1.96
C GLN A 46 4.88 -13.00 -1.15
N GLU A 47 4.86 -11.71 -1.51
CA GLU A 47 5.63 -10.70 -0.80
C GLU A 47 5.18 -10.56 0.65
N LEU A 48 3.89 -10.65 0.91
CA LEU A 48 3.36 -10.61 2.27
C LEU A 48 3.81 -11.81 3.10
N THR A 49 3.96 -12.96 2.47
CA THR A 49 4.46 -14.16 3.13
C THR A 49 5.95 -14.04 3.44
N LEU A 50 6.72 -13.50 2.49
CA LEU A 50 8.17 -13.31 2.66
C LEU A 50 8.50 -12.19 3.67
N HIS A 51 7.63 -11.19 3.76
CA HIS A 51 7.88 -10.01 4.59
C HIS A 51 6.70 -9.79 5.53
N PRO A 52 6.63 -10.54 6.63
CA PRO A 52 5.46 -10.46 7.54
C PRO A 52 5.37 -9.15 8.31
N ASP A 53 6.40 -8.32 8.28
CA ASP A 53 6.39 -7.02 8.95
C ASP A 53 5.83 -5.89 8.07
N ILE A 54 5.37 -6.19 6.87
CA ILE A 54 4.68 -5.18 6.04
C ILE A 54 3.50 -4.61 6.83
N ALA A 55 3.48 -3.29 6.95
CA ALA A 55 2.52 -2.58 7.79
C ALA A 55 1.40 -1.90 6.99
N LEU A 56 1.52 -1.87 5.66
CA LEU A 56 0.55 -1.20 4.80
C LEU A 56 0.65 -1.77 3.39
N VAL A 57 -0.50 -1.93 2.74
CA VAL A 57 -0.56 -2.26 1.31
C VAL A 57 -1.17 -1.06 0.57
N ILE A 58 -0.50 -0.63 -0.50
CA ILE A 58 -1.04 0.36 -1.43
C ILE A 58 -1.22 -0.37 -2.75
N THR A 59 -2.46 -0.54 -3.19
CA THR A 59 -2.75 -1.34 -4.39
C THR A 59 -3.55 -0.57 -5.42
N ASP A 60 -3.22 -0.80 -6.70
CA ASP A 60 -4.09 -0.39 -7.78
C ASP A 60 -5.40 -1.18 -7.71
N LEU A 61 -6.48 -0.54 -8.13
CA LEU A 61 -7.79 -1.18 -8.16
C LEU A 61 -7.93 -2.13 -9.36
N ARG A 62 -7.48 -1.69 -10.52
CA ARG A 62 -7.66 -2.42 -11.78
C ARG A 62 -6.37 -3.04 -12.24
N MET A 63 -6.30 -4.36 -12.23
CA MET A 63 -5.16 -5.12 -12.73
C MET A 63 -5.66 -6.30 -13.54
N PRO A 64 -4.85 -6.81 -14.50
CA PRO A 64 -5.20 -8.04 -15.20
C PRO A 64 -5.40 -9.21 -14.24
N GLU A 65 -6.25 -10.13 -14.60
CA GLU A 65 -6.54 -11.38 -13.89
C GLU A 65 -7.30 -11.17 -12.58
N GLU A 66 -6.70 -10.52 -11.58
CA GLU A 66 -7.37 -10.23 -10.32
C GLU A 66 -7.24 -8.75 -9.98
N SER A 67 -8.32 -8.18 -9.45
CA SER A 67 -8.37 -6.77 -9.05
C SER A 67 -7.78 -6.55 -7.66
N GLY A 68 -7.52 -5.28 -7.34
CA GLY A 68 -7.14 -4.89 -5.98
C GLY A 68 -8.22 -5.24 -4.96
N ILE A 69 -9.49 -5.21 -5.34
CA ILE A 69 -10.58 -5.63 -4.45
C ILE A 69 -10.43 -7.10 -4.08
N SER A 70 -10.09 -7.95 -5.06
CA SER A 70 -9.84 -9.37 -4.80
C SER A 70 -8.71 -9.57 -3.79
N LEU A 71 -7.62 -8.81 -3.96
CA LEU A 71 -6.51 -8.85 -3.00
C LEU A 71 -6.98 -8.49 -1.59
N ILE A 72 -7.75 -7.41 -1.47
CA ILE A 72 -8.23 -6.95 -0.16
C ILE A 72 -9.13 -8.01 0.49
N LYS A 73 -10.02 -8.62 -0.28
CA LYS A 73 -10.87 -9.71 0.23
C LYS A 73 -10.03 -10.84 0.82
N ARG A 74 -8.99 -11.25 0.10
CA ARG A 74 -8.09 -12.31 0.57
C ARG A 74 -7.39 -11.91 1.87
N LEU A 75 -6.96 -10.64 1.97
CA LEU A 75 -6.33 -10.15 3.19
C LEU A 75 -7.28 -10.19 4.38
N ARG A 76 -8.52 -9.76 4.18
CA ARG A 76 -9.52 -9.71 5.26
C ARG A 76 -9.93 -11.10 5.76
N GLU A 77 -9.79 -12.10 4.91
CA GLU A 77 -10.09 -13.49 5.28
C GLU A 77 -8.91 -14.21 5.93
N HIS A 78 -7.72 -13.62 5.87
CA HIS A 78 -6.52 -14.23 6.43
C HIS A 78 -6.39 -13.87 7.92
N THR A 79 -6.16 -14.87 8.77
CA THR A 79 -6.17 -14.66 10.22
C THR A 79 -5.14 -13.65 10.71
N SER A 80 -3.94 -13.65 10.12
CA SER A 80 -2.86 -12.76 10.56
C SER A 80 -2.83 -11.42 9.84
N ARG A 81 -3.66 -11.22 8.80
CA ARG A 81 -3.63 -10.01 7.97
C ARG A 81 -5.01 -9.36 7.85
N SER A 82 -5.98 -9.80 8.64
CA SER A 82 -7.35 -9.31 8.54
C SER A 82 -7.48 -7.82 8.85
N HIS A 83 -6.54 -7.25 9.59
CA HIS A 83 -6.53 -5.83 9.96
C HIS A 83 -5.46 -5.01 9.27
N LEU A 84 -4.75 -5.59 8.30
CA LEU A 84 -3.69 -4.87 7.60
C LEU A 84 -4.27 -3.67 6.87
N PRO A 85 -3.78 -2.45 7.13
CA PRO A 85 -4.28 -1.27 6.44
C PRO A 85 -4.04 -1.34 4.94
N VAL A 86 -5.03 -0.91 4.17
CA VAL A 86 -4.93 -0.88 2.70
C VAL A 86 -5.36 0.48 2.19
N ILE A 87 -4.55 1.05 1.31
CA ILE A 87 -4.87 2.23 0.52
C ILE A 87 -5.05 1.77 -0.92
N VAL A 88 -6.08 2.27 -1.59
CA VAL A 88 -6.36 1.95 -3.00
C VAL A 88 -5.98 3.15 -3.86
N MET A 89 -5.33 2.87 -5.00
CA MET A 89 -5.06 3.84 -6.05
C MET A 89 -5.93 3.47 -7.25
N SER A 90 -6.51 4.46 -7.91
CA SER A 90 -7.33 4.16 -9.09
C SER A 90 -7.38 5.33 -10.06
N GLY A 91 -7.27 5.02 -11.36
CA GLY A 91 -7.58 5.99 -12.41
C GLY A 91 -9.08 6.13 -12.60
N HIS A 92 -9.85 5.13 -12.20
CA HIS A 92 -11.30 5.14 -12.35
C HIS A 92 -11.92 4.15 -11.35
N ALA A 93 -12.71 4.67 -10.41
CA ALA A 93 -13.45 3.87 -9.45
C ALA A 93 -14.94 4.08 -9.67
N GLU A 94 -15.69 2.99 -9.75
CA GLU A 94 -17.14 3.04 -9.89
C GLU A 94 -17.82 2.94 -8.53
N MET A 95 -19.14 3.16 -8.50
CA MET A 95 -19.91 3.12 -7.26
C MET A 95 -19.82 1.76 -6.54
N ASP A 96 -19.84 0.68 -7.31
CA ASP A 96 -19.72 -0.65 -6.74
C ASP A 96 -18.36 -0.87 -6.09
N ASP A 97 -17.31 -0.31 -6.69
CA ASP A 97 -15.95 -0.37 -6.13
C ASP A 97 -15.90 0.37 -4.78
N VAL A 98 -16.51 1.54 -4.72
CA VAL A 98 -16.55 2.34 -3.49
C VAL A 98 -17.29 1.58 -2.38
N SER A 99 -18.42 0.95 -2.72
CA SER A 99 -19.17 0.13 -1.77
C SER A 99 -18.34 -1.01 -1.23
N ASP A 100 -17.60 -1.71 -2.10
CA ASP A 100 -16.70 -2.79 -1.68
C ASP A 100 -15.59 -2.26 -0.78
N MET A 101 -15.00 -1.12 -1.13
CA MET A 101 -13.94 -0.52 -0.34
C MET A 101 -14.40 -0.16 1.08
N LEU A 102 -15.61 0.39 1.20
CA LEU A 102 -16.19 0.70 2.51
C LEU A 102 -16.42 -0.56 3.33
N ARG A 103 -16.99 -1.59 2.70
CA ARG A 103 -17.27 -2.85 3.38
C ARG A 103 -15.99 -3.55 3.82
N LEU A 104 -14.94 -3.46 3.03
CA LEU A 104 -13.65 -4.09 3.30
C LEU A 104 -12.73 -3.20 4.16
N GLN A 105 -13.22 -2.06 4.60
CA GLN A 105 -12.51 -1.16 5.49
C GLN A 105 -11.19 -0.66 4.91
N VAL A 106 -11.22 -0.28 3.63
CA VAL A 106 -10.10 0.38 2.98
C VAL A 106 -9.85 1.72 3.69
N LEU A 107 -8.59 2.02 3.95
CA LEU A 107 -8.22 3.22 4.70
C LEU A 107 -8.47 4.49 3.89
N ASP A 108 -8.12 4.49 2.61
CA ASP A 108 -8.28 5.67 1.75
C ASP A 108 -8.22 5.27 0.29
N LEU A 109 -8.71 6.17 -0.57
CA LEU A 109 -8.67 6.03 -2.02
C LEU A 109 -7.97 7.25 -2.62
N PHE A 110 -6.92 7.01 -3.39
CA PHE A 110 -6.21 8.05 -4.13
C PHE A 110 -6.46 7.91 -5.62
N ARG A 111 -6.83 9.01 -6.25
CA ARG A 111 -7.02 9.04 -7.70
C ARG A 111 -5.67 9.18 -8.40
N LYS A 112 -5.52 8.48 -9.49
CA LYS A 112 -4.36 8.68 -10.38
C LYS A 112 -4.61 9.87 -11.31
N PRO A 113 -3.60 10.69 -11.61
CA PRO A 113 -2.23 10.63 -11.08
C PRO A 113 -2.17 10.99 -9.61
N ILE A 114 -1.30 10.29 -8.87
CA ILE A 114 -1.20 10.47 -7.43
C ILE A 114 -0.52 11.80 -7.11
N TYR A 115 -1.13 12.60 -6.24
CA TYR A 115 -0.47 13.75 -5.65
C TYR A 115 0.39 13.25 -4.50
N LEU A 116 1.67 13.16 -4.75
CA LEU A 116 2.61 12.54 -3.80
C LEU A 116 2.59 13.22 -2.42
N VAL A 117 2.48 14.53 -2.38
CA VAL A 117 2.43 15.27 -1.10
C VAL A 117 1.26 14.79 -0.24
N ARG A 118 0.09 14.57 -0.85
CA ARG A 118 -1.10 14.10 -0.12
C ARG A 118 -0.92 12.67 0.38
N LEU A 119 -0.31 11.83 -0.43
CA LEU A 119 -0.03 10.46 -0.01
C LEU A 119 0.95 10.45 1.16
N ILE A 120 2.02 11.22 1.06
CA ILE A 120 3.01 11.32 2.14
C ILE A 120 2.36 11.86 3.42
N ASP A 121 1.49 12.86 3.31
CA ASP A 121 0.76 13.36 4.48
C ASP A 121 -0.08 12.26 5.14
N THR A 122 -0.77 11.47 4.34
CA THR A 122 -1.56 10.34 4.84
C THR A 122 -0.66 9.32 5.54
N LEU A 123 0.48 9.01 4.94
CA LEU A 123 1.43 8.07 5.55
C LEU A 123 2.02 8.62 6.85
N ASN A 124 2.30 9.91 6.91
CA ASN A 124 2.82 10.54 8.11
C ASN A 124 1.78 10.57 9.24
N ASN A 125 0.50 10.65 8.89
CA ASN A 125 -0.57 10.55 9.88
C ASN A 125 -0.74 9.11 10.38
N LEU A 126 -0.61 8.14 9.48
CA LEU A 126 -0.73 6.73 9.84
C LEU A 126 0.50 6.25 10.61
N PHE A 127 1.67 6.70 10.22
CA PHE A 127 2.95 6.36 10.82
C PHE A 127 3.70 7.62 11.21
N PRO A 128 3.34 8.25 12.35
CA PRO A 128 3.97 9.51 12.73
C PRO A 128 5.47 9.39 12.85
N LEU A 129 6.16 10.45 12.40
CA LEU A 129 7.60 10.53 12.60
C LEU A 129 7.89 10.69 14.08
N PRO A 130 8.99 10.09 14.58
CA PRO A 130 9.40 10.32 15.96
C PRO A 130 9.69 11.80 16.15
N LYS A 131 9.30 12.32 17.31
CA LYS A 131 9.60 13.73 17.64
C LYS A 131 11.11 13.90 17.75
N SER A 132 11.62 14.89 17.06
CA SER A 132 13.03 15.19 17.13
C SER A 132 13.34 16.01 18.37
N GLY A 133 14.46 15.88 18.88
CA GLY A 133 14.99 16.68 19.87
C GLY A 133 14.45 16.56 21.14
N LEU A 134 14.27 16.25 21.04
CA LEU A 134 14.15 16.38 22.14
C LEU A 134 14.98 16.77 22.97
#